data_5a6fc26128119bcbb96eaf5413753e02
#
_entry.id   5a6fc26128119bcbb96eaf5413753e02
#
_cell.length_a   1.000
_cell.length_b   1.000
_cell.length_c   1.000
_cell.angle_alpha   90.00
_cell.angle_beta   90.00
_cell.angle_gamma   90.00
#
_symmetry.space_group_name_H-M   'P 1'
#
loop_
_entity.id
_entity.type
_entity.pdbx_description
1 polymer ?
#
loop_
_entity_poly.entity_id
_entity_poly.type
_entity_poly.pdbx_seq_one_letter_code
_entity_poly.pdbx_strand_id
1 'polypeptide(L)'
;MYSYIIMVRYTMNFDLTEEAKKQLDYMIARRRYLHRHPCVSFHEEDARDYLATEIAALGPDTLRPCGKNGLVADLHGHTGGKTIAFRADMDALPIQEETGLPFASENPSVMHACGHDCHTAALLGLLRSMTQHRAALKYNVRFIFQYAEEPDPGGAIDMIANGCLAGVDRIYGLHVDNQLSVGTIGIKDGPYMAGSGRFDVTIRGQGGHGALPHLTTDVLGAVCHTVSAIDAIPGKLLGPGEEGIISVCYINGQSAFNVLPAEANFGGLIRAFNDETFEKIETLLRRELHGICDAYGAAFDFRYSRGYPVLVNHTDQVNTVRAAAQTLHLPCRDLLHTFITEDFSRYLEKCPGAYFRLGTGNPEKGAIYPLHSSHFTVDEDALAYALMMYWQIYQNESK
;
A
#
# COMPACT_ATOMS: atom_id res chain seq x y z
N MET A 1 6.12 57.80 -23.52
CA MET A 1 4.89 57.23 -22.95
C MET A 1 5.19 55.77 -22.59
N TYR A 2 5.72 55.53 -21.37
CA TYR A 2 6.12 54.23 -20.89
C TYR A 2 4.94 53.63 -20.14
N SER A 3 4.38 52.52 -20.69
CA SER A 3 3.37 51.70 -20.00
C SER A 3 4.07 50.82 -18.97
N TYR A 4 3.93 51.16 -17.70
CA TYR A 4 4.27 50.28 -16.58
C TYR A 4 3.26 49.15 -16.54
N ILE A 5 3.67 47.94 -16.94
CA ILE A 5 2.94 46.73 -16.62
C ILE A 5 3.26 46.43 -15.15
N ILE A 6 2.30 46.72 -14.29
CA ILE A 6 2.32 46.29 -12.88
C ILE A 6 2.13 44.78 -12.88
N MET A 7 3.23 44.06 -12.69
CA MET A 7 3.20 42.63 -12.40
C MET A 7 2.71 42.46 -10.94
N VAL A 8 1.40 42.33 -10.78
CA VAL A 8 0.79 41.99 -9.47
C VAL A 8 1.26 40.58 -9.10
N ARG A 9 2.28 40.51 -8.25
CA ARG A 9 2.60 39.26 -7.53
C ARG A 9 1.46 38.99 -6.60
N TYR A 10 0.55 38.09 -6.99
CA TYR A 10 -0.39 37.47 -6.07
C TYR A 10 0.38 36.45 -5.18
N THR A 11 1.04 36.95 -4.14
CA THR A 11 1.33 36.15 -2.97
C THR A 11 0.08 36.18 -2.13
N MET A 12 -0.89 35.30 -2.43
CA MET A 12 -1.96 35.02 -1.47
C MET A 12 -1.30 34.38 -0.23
N ASN A 13 -1.35 35.08 0.90
CA ASN A 13 -1.10 34.50 2.23
C ASN A 13 -2.23 33.48 2.48
N PHE A 14 -2.08 32.28 1.92
CA PHE A 14 -2.98 31.16 2.16
C PHE A 14 -2.52 30.45 3.43
N ASP A 15 -3.26 30.65 4.52
CA ASP A 15 -2.99 29.96 5.77
C ASP A 15 -3.51 28.53 5.71
N LEU A 16 -2.59 27.59 5.47
CA LEU A 16 -2.92 26.17 5.40
C LEU A 16 -3.49 25.62 6.69
N THR A 17 -3.12 26.16 7.84
CA THR A 17 -3.65 25.71 9.14
C THR A 17 -5.11 26.06 9.27
N GLU A 18 -5.49 27.29 8.93
CA GLU A 18 -6.88 27.73 8.96
C GLU A 18 -7.72 27.01 7.90
N GLU A 19 -7.14 26.76 6.72
CA GLU A 19 -7.81 25.98 5.69
C GLU A 19 -8.06 24.54 6.13
N ALA A 20 -7.06 23.86 6.71
CA ALA A 20 -7.20 22.50 7.20
C ALA A 20 -8.29 22.40 8.28
N LYS A 21 -8.38 23.37 9.19
CA LYS A 21 -9.46 23.44 10.19
C LYS A 21 -10.85 23.55 9.55
N LYS A 22 -11.00 24.38 8.49
CA LYS A 22 -12.28 24.53 7.77
C LYS A 22 -12.70 23.24 7.06
N GLN A 23 -11.74 22.42 6.62
CA GLN A 23 -12.02 21.17 5.91
C GLN A 23 -12.19 19.98 6.87
N LEU A 24 -11.73 20.08 8.12
CA LEU A 24 -11.64 18.95 9.05
C LEU A 24 -12.98 18.25 9.30
N ASP A 25 -14.03 18.99 9.63
CA ASP A 25 -15.37 18.40 9.88
C ASP A 25 -15.90 17.67 8.65
N TYR A 26 -15.63 18.21 7.44
CA TYR A 26 -15.99 17.55 6.19
C TYR A 26 -15.23 16.22 6.06
N MET A 27 -13.92 16.23 6.24
CA MET A 27 -13.09 15.02 6.14
C MET A 27 -13.49 13.96 7.16
N ILE A 28 -13.71 14.35 8.42
CA ILE A 28 -14.20 13.44 9.49
C ILE A 28 -15.54 12.81 9.09
N ALA A 29 -16.48 13.61 8.58
CA ALA A 29 -17.79 13.07 8.17
C ALA A 29 -17.66 12.04 7.03
N ARG A 30 -16.77 12.28 6.05
CA ARG A 30 -16.53 11.35 4.94
C ARG A 30 -15.77 10.09 5.40
N ARG A 31 -14.76 10.24 6.24
CA ARG A 31 -14.04 9.13 6.86
C ARG A 31 -15.00 8.21 7.61
N ARG A 32 -15.86 8.77 8.49
CA ARG A 32 -16.81 7.99 9.29
C ARG A 32 -17.89 7.32 8.44
N TYR A 33 -18.29 7.93 7.33
CA TYR A 33 -19.19 7.28 6.38
C TYR A 33 -18.54 6.06 5.74
N LEU A 34 -17.33 6.20 5.18
CA LEU A 34 -16.58 5.10 4.58
C LEU A 34 -16.28 3.99 5.60
N HIS A 35 -15.91 4.35 6.82
CA HIS A 35 -15.64 3.41 7.90
C HIS A 35 -16.88 2.56 8.26
N ARG A 36 -18.05 3.18 8.22
CA ARG A 36 -19.33 2.51 8.48
C ARG A 36 -19.75 1.58 7.35
N HIS A 37 -19.37 1.90 6.11
CA HIS A 37 -19.76 1.18 4.90
C HIS A 37 -18.53 0.62 4.15
N PRO A 38 -17.72 -0.23 4.80
CA PRO A 38 -16.49 -0.73 4.19
C PRO A 38 -16.79 -1.77 3.12
N CYS A 39 -15.98 -1.77 2.06
CA CYS A 39 -16.05 -2.72 0.96
C CYS A 39 -14.73 -3.48 0.86
N VAL A 40 -14.77 -4.81 0.74
CA VAL A 40 -13.55 -5.60 0.55
C VAL A 40 -12.98 -5.39 -0.85
N SER A 41 -11.68 -5.64 -0.99
CA SER A 41 -10.94 -5.53 -2.25
C SER A 41 -11.64 -6.23 -3.42
N PHE A 42 -11.66 -5.59 -4.59
CA PHE A 42 -12.35 -5.98 -5.83
C PHE A 42 -13.90 -5.96 -5.76
N HIS A 43 -14.50 -5.54 -4.65
CA HIS A 43 -15.95 -5.41 -4.44
C HIS A 43 -16.33 -4.03 -3.88
N GLU A 44 -15.65 -2.98 -4.35
CA GLU A 44 -15.81 -1.60 -3.87
C GLU A 44 -16.84 -0.82 -4.69
N GLU A 45 -17.80 -1.49 -5.33
CA GLU A 45 -18.81 -0.84 -6.19
C GLU A 45 -19.59 0.24 -5.40
N ASP A 46 -20.01 -0.04 -4.18
CA ASP A 46 -20.77 0.91 -3.34
C ASP A 46 -19.89 2.08 -2.90
N ALA A 47 -18.63 1.83 -2.49
CA ALA A 47 -17.67 2.88 -2.14
C ALA A 47 -17.35 3.75 -3.36
N ARG A 48 -17.15 3.16 -4.54
CA ARG A 48 -16.94 3.88 -5.81
C ARG A 48 -18.12 4.80 -6.13
N ASP A 49 -19.35 4.31 -6.06
CA ASP A 49 -20.55 5.06 -6.44
C ASP A 49 -20.81 6.21 -5.46
N TYR A 50 -20.58 5.98 -4.16
CA TYR A 50 -20.57 7.05 -3.16
C TYR A 50 -19.50 8.10 -3.47
N LEU A 51 -18.25 7.69 -3.71
CA LEU A 51 -17.15 8.59 -4.03
C LEU A 51 -17.39 9.35 -5.34
N ALA A 52 -17.93 8.69 -6.37
CA ALA A 52 -18.28 9.35 -7.64
C ALA A 52 -19.28 10.50 -7.41
N THR A 53 -20.28 10.28 -6.55
CA THR A 53 -21.27 11.30 -6.19
C THR A 53 -20.63 12.46 -5.41
N GLU A 54 -19.82 12.15 -4.39
CA GLU A 54 -19.14 13.17 -3.59
C GLU A 54 -18.15 13.98 -4.43
N ILE A 55 -17.33 13.33 -5.27
CA ILE A 55 -16.37 13.99 -6.14
C ILE A 55 -17.09 14.89 -7.16
N ALA A 56 -18.15 14.40 -7.79
CA ALA A 56 -18.93 15.21 -8.74
C ALA A 56 -19.52 16.46 -8.10
N ALA A 57 -20.00 16.37 -6.85
CA ALA A 57 -20.51 17.50 -6.09
C ALA A 57 -19.43 18.56 -5.75
N LEU A 58 -18.16 18.17 -5.68
CA LEU A 58 -17.04 19.09 -5.49
C LEU A 58 -16.68 19.86 -6.77
N GLY A 59 -17.13 19.40 -7.94
CA GLY A 59 -16.98 20.07 -9.23
C GLY A 59 -15.54 20.09 -9.78
N PRO A 60 -14.86 18.94 -9.90
CA PRO A 60 -13.60 18.88 -10.65
C PRO A 60 -13.80 19.20 -12.13
N ASP A 61 -12.71 19.46 -12.86
CA ASP A 61 -12.80 19.72 -14.31
C ASP A 61 -13.09 18.44 -15.09
N THR A 62 -12.58 17.30 -14.59
CA THR A 62 -12.91 15.96 -15.10
C THR A 62 -13.13 14.98 -13.96
N LEU A 63 -14.03 14.03 -14.17
CA LEU A 63 -14.21 12.84 -13.33
C LEU A 63 -14.49 11.65 -14.25
N ARG A 64 -13.73 10.56 -14.09
CA ARG A 64 -13.90 9.36 -14.90
C ARG A 64 -13.64 8.09 -14.10
N PRO A 65 -14.31 6.98 -14.41
CA PRO A 65 -13.91 5.66 -13.97
C PRO A 65 -12.50 5.31 -14.48
N CYS A 66 -11.77 4.50 -13.72
CA CYS A 66 -10.45 4.03 -14.10
C CYS A 66 -10.20 2.63 -13.53
N GLY A 67 -10.07 1.64 -14.39
CA GLY A 67 -10.09 0.24 -14.00
C GLY A 67 -11.47 -0.22 -13.52
N LYS A 68 -11.52 -1.33 -12.78
CA LYS A 68 -12.78 -1.95 -12.35
C LYS A 68 -13.60 -1.01 -11.44
N ASN A 69 -13.00 -0.55 -10.34
CA ASN A 69 -13.70 0.22 -9.31
C ASN A 69 -13.02 1.57 -8.98
N GLY A 70 -11.92 1.92 -9.66
CA GLY A 70 -11.21 3.16 -9.39
C GLY A 70 -11.84 4.39 -10.03
N LEU A 71 -11.49 5.57 -9.50
CA LEU A 71 -11.90 6.87 -10.00
C LEU A 71 -10.68 7.77 -10.17
N VAL A 72 -10.72 8.62 -11.21
CA VAL A 72 -9.73 9.67 -11.44
C VAL A 72 -10.46 10.99 -11.64
N ALA A 73 -10.05 12.02 -10.90
CA ALA A 73 -10.53 13.38 -11.06
C ALA A 73 -9.37 14.32 -11.33
N ASP A 74 -9.57 15.35 -12.15
CA ASP A 74 -8.56 16.35 -12.46
C ASP A 74 -9.05 17.76 -12.13
N LEU A 75 -8.13 18.61 -11.66
CA LEU A 75 -8.25 20.07 -11.61
C LEU A 75 -7.18 20.68 -12.50
N HIS A 76 -7.57 21.57 -13.40
CA HIS A 76 -6.65 22.24 -14.30
C HIS A 76 -6.08 23.52 -13.66
N GLY A 77 -4.76 23.62 -13.63
CA GLY A 77 -4.05 24.82 -13.23
C GLY A 77 -4.05 25.87 -14.34
N HIS A 78 -3.85 27.13 -13.95
CA HIS A 78 -3.95 28.26 -14.89
C HIS A 78 -2.78 28.36 -15.89
N THR A 79 -1.62 27.70 -15.65
CA THR A 79 -0.50 27.67 -16.60
C THR A 79 -0.52 26.42 -17.48
N GLY A 80 -1.28 25.37 -17.10
CA GLY A 80 -1.15 24.04 -17.69
C GLY A 80 0.25 23.44 -17.47
N GLY A 81 0.67 22.54 -18.32
CA GLY A 81 2.01 21.92 -18.28
C GLY A 81 2.06 20.74 -17.32
N LYS A 82 2.72 20.84 -16.18
CA LYS A 82 2.87 19.76 -15.22
C LYS A 82 1.54 19.27 -14.63
N THR A 83 1.47 17.97 -14.35
CA THR A 83 0.39 17.34 -13.58
C THR A 83 0.99 16.65 -12.36
N ILE A 84 0.52 17.01 -11.17
CA ILE A 84 0.91 16.42 -9.90
C ILE A 84 -0.25 15.54 -9.43
N ALA A 85 0.00 14.25 -9.21
CA ALA A 85 -1.00 13.31 -8.77
C ALA A 85 -0.89 13.02 -7.27
N PHE A 86 -2.05 12.83 -6.64
CA PHE A 86 -2.19 12.31 -5.28
C PHE A 86 -3.07 11.07 -5.32
N ARG A 87 -2.66 10.01 -4.61
CA ARG A 87 -3.38 8.72 -4.57
C ARG A 87 -3.86 8.42 -3.17
N ALA A 88 -5.06 7.90 -3.08
CA ALA A 88 -5.60 7.18 -1.93
C ALA A 88 -6.20 5.86 -2.37
N ASP A 89 -6.03 4.84 -1.56
CA ASP A 89 -6.72 3.57 -1.61
C ASP A 89 -8.07 3.64 -0.89
N MET A 90 -8.99 2.69 -1.16
CA MET A 90 -10.35 2.75 -0.62
C MET A 90 -10.93 1.40 -0.19
N ASP A 91 -10.19 0.30 -0.35
CA ASP A 91 -10.62 -1.03 0.05
C ASP A 91 -10.50 -1.26 1.55
N ALA A 92 -11.19 -2.27 2.05
CA ALA A 92 -11.23 -2.69 3.44
C ALA A 92 -10.89 -4.18 3.58
N LEU A 93 -10.68 -4.62 4.81
CA LEU A 93 -10.23 -5.95 5.15
C LEU A 93 -11.38 -6.84 5.67
N PRO A 94 -11.34 -8.16 5.42
CA PRO A 94 -12.30 -9.11 5.99
C PRO A 94 -11.97 -9.37 7.48
N ILE A 95 -12.17 -8.35 8.31
CA ILE A 95 -11.91 -8.36 9.76
C ILE A 95 -13.19 -7.94 10.47
N GLN A 96 -13.60 -8.71 11.50
CA GLN A 96 -14.69 -8.29 12.39
C GLN A 96 -14.21 -7.14 13.27
N GLU A 97 -14.89 -6.01 13.19
CA GLU A 97 -14.55 -4.85 14.00
C GLU A 97 -14.98 -5.02 15.46
N GLU A 98 -14.09 -4.61 16.38
CA GLU A 98 -14.28 -4.69 17.83
C GLU A 98 -13.94 -3.35 18.52
N THR A 99 -13.96 -2.24 17.79
CA THR A 99 -13.59 -0.90 18.32
C THR A 99 -14.63 -0.33 19.28
N GLY A 100 -15.91 -0.67 19.11
CA GLY A 100 -17.02 -0.07 19.85
C GLY A 100 -17.29 1.41 19.48
N LEU A 101 -16.76 1.89 18.36
CA LEU A 101 -16.98 3.27 17.90
C LEU A 101 -18.44 3.51 17.50
N PRO A 102 -18.97 4.72 17.67
CA PRO A 102 -20.35 5.04 17.28
C PRO A 102 -20.59 5.02 15.76
N PHE A 103 -19.51 4.93 14.98
CA PHE A 103 -19.50 4.78 13.52
C PHE A 103 -18.78 3.50 13.08
N ALA A 104 -18.75 2.48 13.94
CA ALA A 104 -18.22 1.17 13.59
C ALA A 104 -18.89 0.61 12.33
N SER A 105 -18.21 -0.31 11.68
CA SER A 105 -18.69 -0.96 10.45
C SER A 105 -20.11 -1.54 10.62
N GLU A 106 -20.98 -1.24 9.67
CA GLU A 106 -22.31 -1.87 9.53
C GLU A 106 -22.26 -3.16 8.69
N ASN A 107 -21.10 -3.47 8.10
CA ASN A 107 -20.87 -4.69 7.34
C ASN A 107 -20.19 -5.74 8.26
N PRO A 108 -20.89 -6.80 8.67
CA PRO A 108 -20.30 -7.83 9.52
C PRO A 108 -19.05 -8.42 8.88
N SER A 109 -18.00 -8.60 9.68
CA SER A 109 -16.72 -9.19 9.26
C SER A 109 -15.96 -8.39 8.20
N VAL A 110 -16.23 -7.09 8.03
CA VAL A 110 -15.45 -6.17 7.19
C VAL A 110 -15.14 -4.89 7.95
N MET A 111 -13.91 -4.42 7.89
CA MET A 111 -13.45 -3.24 8.61
C MET A 111 -12.35 -2.49 7.85
N HIS A 112 -12.36 -1.15 7.92
CA HIS A 112 -11.21 -0.34 7.51
C HIS A 112 -10.08 -0.41 8.56
N ALA A 113 -9.48 -1.60 8.72
CA ALA A 113 -8.41 -1.84 9.69
C ALA A 113 -7.02 -1.41 9.20
N CYS A 114 -6.91 -0.93 7.95
CA CYS A 114 -5.68 -0.35 7.39
C CYS A 114 -5.74 1.19 7.28
N GLY A 115 -6.91 1.80 7.49
CA GLY A 115 -7.07 3.25 7.50
C GLY A 115 -7.27 3.89 6.12
N HIS A 116 -7.66 3.11 5.11
CA HIS A 116 -7.92 3.61 3.75
C HIS A 116 -9.12 4.59 3.70
N ASP A 117 -10.04 4.50 4.65
CA ASP A 117 -11.07 5.49 4.90
C ASP A 117 -10.49 6.88 5.22
N CYS A 118 -9.37 6.95 5.97
CA CYS A 118 -8.65 8.18 6.26
C CYS A 118 -7.93 8.71 5.02
N HIS A 119 -7.27 7.83 4.24
CA HIS A 119 -6.57 8.23 3.02
C HIS A 119 -7.54 8.84 2.01
N THR A 120 -8.66 8.17 1.77
CA THR A 120 -9.71 8.63 0.87
C THR A 120 -10.35 9.93 1.36
N ALA A 121 -10.65 10.06 2.66
CA ALA A 121 -11.23 11.29 3.22
C ALA A 121 -10.27 12.48 3.13
N ALA A 122 -8.97 12.27 3.37
CA ALA A 122 -7.95 13.29 3.20
C ALA A 122 -7.83 13.76 1.74
N LEU A 123 -7.89 12.82 0.78
CA LEU A 123 -7.86 13.15 -0.64
C LEU A 123 -9.11 13.91 -1.11
N LEU A 124 -10.30 13.56 -0.59
CA LEU A 124 -11.53 14.34 -0.80
C LEU A 124 -11.43 15.75 -0.22
N GLY A 125 -10.86 15.88 0.98
CA GLY A 125 -10.59 17.18 1.60
C GLY A 125 -9.66 18.05 0.77
N LEU A 126 -8.59 17.46 0.23
CA LEU A 126 -7.67 18.13 -0.68
C LEU A 126 -8.38 18.60 -1.96
N LEU A 127 -9.15 17.72 -2.61
CA LEU A 127 -9.90 18.07 -3.81
C LEU A 127 -10.87 19.23 -3.53
N ARG A 128 -11.62 19.16 -2.42
CA ARG A 128 -12.55 20.22 -2.01
C ARG A 128 -11.84 21.54 -1.79
N SER A 129 -10.77 21.56 -1.03
CA SER A 129 -9.98 22.76 -0.77
C SER A 129 -9.39 23.34 -2.05
N MET A 130 -8.78 22.51 -2.90
CA MET A 130 -8.19 22.95 -4.16
C MET A 130 -9.25 23.48 -5.15
N THR A 131 -10.44 22.90 -5.18
CA THR A 131 -11.56 23.43 -5.98
C THR A 131 -12.00 24.80 -5.49
N GLN A 132 -12.06 25.04 -4.18
CA GLN A 132 -12.40 26.35 -3.59
C GLN A 132 -11.31 27.40 -3.86
N HIS A 133 -10.07 26.97 -4.06
CA HIS A 133 -8.90 27.84 -4.27
C HIS A 133 -8.27 27.67 -5.65
N ARG A 134 -9.07 27.44 -6.70
CA ARG A 134 -8.60 27.20 -8.09
C ARG A 134 -7.62 28.24 -8.59
N ALA A 135 -7.79 29.51 -8.22
CA ALA A 135 -6.89 30.58 -8.61
C ALA A 135 -5.45 30.41 -8.10
N ALA A 136 -5.25 29.59 -7.05
CA ALA A 136 -3.92 29.26 -6.52
C ALA A 136 -3.25 28.09 -7.27
N LEU A 137 -3.98 27.37 -8.14
CA LEU A 137 -3.45 26.22 -8.86
C LEU A 137 -2.66 26.67 -10.10
N LYS A 138 -1.34 26.58 -10.02
CA LYS A 138 -0.43 26.86 -11.14
C LYS A 138 -0.44 25.71 -12.15
N TYR A 139 -0.28 24.49 -11.68
CA TYR A 139 -0.23 23.25 -12.46
C TYR A 139 -1.47 22.41 -12.26
N ASN A 140 -1.66 21.42 -13.11
CA ASN A 140 -2.76 20.48 -12.99
C ASN A 140 -2.58 19.59 -11.75
N VAL A 141 -3.71 19.16 -11.16
CA VAL A 141 -3.72 18.21 -10.06
C VAL A 141 -4.61 17.04 -10.44
N ARG A 142 -4.10 15.83 -10.28
CA ARG A 142 -4.84 14.58 -10.47
C ARG A 142 -5.07 13.88 -9.13
N PHE A 143 -6.30 13.48 -8.91
CA PHE A 143 -6.74 12.73 -7.72
C PHE A 143 -7.06 11.31 -8.16
N ILE A 144 -6.36 10.33 -7.58
CA ILE A 144 -6.49 8.91 -7.91
C ILE A 144 -7.09 8.19 -6.70
N PHE A 145 -8.33 7.74 -6.82
CA PHE A 145 -9.02 6.93 -5.83
C PHE A 145 -8.94 5.48 -6.28
N GLN A 146 -8.08 4.71 -5.62
CA GLN A 146 -7.72 3.37 -6.04
C GLN A 146 -8.47 2.33 -5.24
N TYR A 147 -8.87 1.26 -5.89
CA TYR A 147 -9.45 0.05 -5.33
C TYR A 147 -8.39 -1.05 -5.13
N ALA A 148 -8.68 -2.06 -4.26
CA ALA A 148 -7.95 -3.31 -4.11
C ALA A 148 -6.43 -3.14 -3.94
N GLU A 149 -5.99 -2.43 -2.88
CA GLU A 149 -4.58 -2.34 -2.54
C GLU A 149 -4.08 -3.63 -1.87
N GLU A 150 -4.90 -4.22 -0.98
CA GLU A 150 -4.50 -5.26 -0.06
C GLU A 150 -4.11 -6.62 -0.70
N PRO A 151 -4.83 -7.18 -1.68
CA PRO A 151 -4.50 -8.46 -2.29
C PRO A 151 -3.75 -8.29 -3.61
N ASP A 152 -2.73 -9.12 -3.84
CA ASP A 152 -2.10 -9.26 -5.15
C ASP A 152 -3.12 -9.70 -6.23
N PRO A 153 -3.09 -9.14 -7.45
CA PRO A 153 -2.07 -8.27 -8.05
C PRO A 153 -2.24 -6.78 -7.80
N GLY A 154 -3.22 -6.35 -6.99
CA GLY A 154 -3.53 -4.96 -6.69
C GLY A 154 -4.34 -4.24 -7.77
N GLY A 155 -5.06 -3.18 -7.37
CA GLY A 155 -5.80 -2.32 -8.29
C GLY A 155 -4.92 -1.38 -9.10
N ALA A 156 -3.71 -1.05 -8.60
CA ALA A 156 -2.80 -0.11 -9.24
C ALA A 156 -2.45 -0.53 -10.68
N ILE A 157 -2.18 -1.82 -10.92
CA ILE A 157 -1.79 -2.31 -12.24
C ILE A 157 -2.89 -2.08 -13.28
N ASP A 158 -4.15 -2.34 -12.93
CA ASP A 158 -5.29 -2.12 -13.81
C ASP A 158 -5.56 -0.62 -14.04
N MET A 159 -5.47 0.20 -12.99
CA MET A 159 -5.63 1.65 -13.11
C MET A 159 -4.54 2.29 -13.98
N ILE A 160 -3.29 1.82 -13.89
CA ILE A 160 -2.19 2.27 -14.75
C ILE A 160 -2.47 1.89 -16.21
N ALA A 161 -2.91 0.65 -16.45
CA ALA A 161 -3.28 0.19 -17.79
C ALA A 161 -4.45 1.00 -18.38
N ASN A 162 -5.36 1.51 -17.53
CA ASN A 162 -6.48 2.39 -17.90
C ASN A 162 -6.11 3.90 -17.86
N GLY A 163 -4.82 4.23 -17.81
CA GLY A 163 -4.30 5.56 -18.08
C GLY A 163 -4.42 6.54 -16.89
N CYS A 164 -4.44 6.09 -15.64
CA CYS A 164 -4.45 7.01 -14.49
C CYS A 164 -3.16 7.85 -14.40
N LEU A 165 -2.05 7.36 -14.95
CA LEU A 165 -0.77 8.10 -15.01
C LEU A 165 -0.54 8.86 -16.31
N ALA A 166 -1.47 8.85 -17.27
CA ALA A 166 -1.28 9.54 -18.54
C ALA A 166 -1.08 11.07 -18.31
N GLY A 167 0.09 11.59 -18.67
CA GLY A 167 0.45 12.99 -18.49
C GLY A 167 0.78 13.42 -17.06
N VAL A 168 0.95 12.47 -16.12
CA VAL A 168 1.39 12.75 -14.75
C VAL A 168 2.91 12.85 -14.70
N ASP A 169 3.42 13.94 -14.10
CA ASP A 169 4.85 14.19 -13.93
C ASP A 169 5.37 13.72 -12.57
N ARG A 170 4.54 13.78 -11.53
CA ARG A 170 4.88 13.40 -10.15
C ARG A 170 3.67 12.80 -9.46
N ILE A 171 3.92 11.82 -8.60
CA ILE A 171 2.87 11.18 -7.80
C ILE A 171 3.25 11.09 -6.33
N TYR A 172 2.29 11.34 -5.45
CA TYR A 172 2.43 11.25 -4.00
C TYR A 172 1.31 10.44 -3.38
N GLY A 173 1.65 9.62 -2.39
CA GLY A 173 0.72 8.90 -1.55
C GLY A 173 1.15 8.97 -0.09
N LEU A 174 0.21 8.80 0.82
CA LEU A 174 0.48 8.65 2.24
C LEU A 174 -0.19 7.41 2.79
N HIS A 175 0.33 6.93 3.91
CA HIS A 175 -0.33 5.92 4.72
C HIS A 175 -0.36 6.37 6.19
N VAL A 176 -1.48 6.17 6.86
CA VAL A 176 -1.62 6.42 8.29
C VAL A 176 -0.81 5.40 9.11
N ASP A 177 -0.28 5.82 10.26
CA ASP A 177 0.55 4.94 11.08
C ASP A 177 0.40 5.31 12.58
N ASN A 178 -0.19 4.40 13.37
CA ASN A 178 -0.34 4.58 14.81
C ASN A 178 0.96 4.42 15.60
N GLN A 179 2.04 3.93 14.98
CA GLN A 179 3.36 3.88 15.63
C GLN A 179 4.04 5.26 15.67
N LEU A 180 3.54 6.20 14.88
CA LEU A 180 3.95 7.59 14.90
C LEU A 180 2.88 8.44 15.62
N SER A 181 3.32 9.33 16.48
CA SER A 181 2.40 10.29 17.12
C SER A 181 1.72 11.16 16.07
N VAL A 182 0.48 11.53 16.31
CA VAL A 182 -0.35 12.36 15.42
C VAL A 182 0.43 13.59 14.92
N GLY A 183 0.38 13.83 13.60
CA GLY A 183 1.07 14.92 12.91
C GLY A 183 2.57 14.70 12.66
N THR A 184 3.14 13.55 13.04
CA THR A 184 4.53 13.20 12.68
C THR A 184 4.56 12.65 11.26
N ILE A 185 5.50 13.11 10.46
CA ILE A 185 5.77 12.60 9.11
C ILE A 185 6.92 11.60 9.17
N GLY A 186 6.70 10.41 8.62
CA GLY A 186 7.73 9.39 8.45
C GLY A 186 8.04 9.19 6.97
N ILE A 187 9.32 9.18 6.59
CA ILE A 187 9.71 8.96 5.19
C ILE A 187 11.04 8.22 5.11
N LYS A 188 11.22 7.46 4.04
CA LYS A 188 12.46 6.73 3.73
C LYS A 188 12.86 7.03 2.29
N ASP A 189 14.11 7.38 2.08
CA ASP A 189 14.69 7.54 0.75
C ASP A 189 15.12 6.19 0.16
N GLY A 190 14.91 6.00 -1.14
CA GLY A 190 15.23 4.76 -1.84
C GLY A 190 14.29 3.60 -1.46
N PRO A 191 14.79 2.35 -1.42
CA PRO A 191 13.99 1.17 -1.07
C PRO A 191 13.36 1.32 0.32
N TYR A 192 12.04 1.29 0.39
CA TYR A 192 11.29 1.55 1.62
C TYR A 192 10.44 0.35 2.06
N MET A 193 9.62 -0.20 1.15
CA MET A 193 8.80 -1.37 1.45
C MET A 193 9.20 -2.51 0.52
N ALA A 194 9.20 -3.74 1.06
CA ALA A 194 9.66 -4.90 0.31
C ALA A 194 8.78 -5.20 -0.91
N GLY A 195 9.37 -5.80 -1.90
CA GLY A 195 8.62 -6.52 -2.92
C GLY A 195 8.06 -7.83 -2.38
N SER A 196 7.09 -8.41 -3.07
CA SER A 196 6.48 -9.68 -2.72
C SER A 196 6.78 -10.78 -3.73
N GLY A 197 6.90 -12.00 -3.22
CA GLY A 197 6.93 -13.22 -3.99
C GLY A 197 6.13 -14.30 -3.26
N ARG A 198 5.64 -15.26 -4.01
CA ARG A 198 4.94 -16.44 -3.54
C ARG A 198 5.56 -17.69 -4.14
N PHE A 199 5.61 -18.77 -3.35
CA PHE A 199 5.97 -20.08 -3.85
C PHE A 199 4.98 -21.14 -3.36
N ASP A 200 4.75 -22.14 -4.23
CA ASP A 200 3.96 -23.33 -3.94
C ASP A 200 4.77 -24.55 -4.42
N VAL A 201 4.87 -25.57 -3.59
CA VAL A 201 5.61 -26.80 -3.84
C VAL A 201 4.70 -27.99 -3.65
N THR A 202 4.74 -28.95 -4.56
CA THR A 202 4.09 -30.25 -4.42
C THR A 202 5.16 -31.31 -4.60
N ILE A 203 5.38 -32.16 -3.56
CA ILE A 203 6.29 -33.30 -3.61
C ILE A 203 5.47 -34.57 -3.84
N ARG A 204 5.91 -35.40 -4.79
CA ARG A 204 5.23 -36.65 -5.17
C ARG A 204 6.15 -37.84 -5.12
N GLY A 205 5.57 -38.99 -4.73
CA GLY A 205 6.23 -40.25 -4.69
C GLY A 205 5.26 -41.42 -4.67
N GLN A 206 5.71 -42.57 -4.28
CA GLN A 206 4.86 -43.76 -4.13
C GLN A 206 4.32 -43.83 -2.70
N GLY A 207 3.01 -43.67 -2.51
CA GLY A 207 2.33 -43.89 -1.26
C GLY A 207 2.13 -45.39 -0.95
N GLY A 208 1.76 -45.71 0.31
CA GLY A 208 1.51 -47.08 0.68
C GLY A 208 1.24 -47.32 2.16
N HIS A 209 1.38 -48.57 2.60
CA HIS A 209 1.09 -48.97 3.97
C HIS A 209 2.16 -48.44 4.94
N GLY A 210 1.76 -47.70 5.98
CA GLY A 210 2.67 -47.07 6.95
C GLY A 210 3.61 -48.04 7.69
N ALA A 211 3.28 -49.34 7.78
CA ALA A 211 4.16 -50.35 8.33
C ALA A 211 5.14 -50.99 7.31
N LEU A 212 5.07 -50.59 6.02
CA LEU A 212 5.95 -51.03 4.94
C LEU A 212 6.65 -49.83 4.25
N PRO A 213 7.34 -48.96 5.01
CA PRO A 213 7.92 -47.73 4.45
C PRO A 213 8.98 -47.98 3.37
N HIS A 214 9.67 -49.13 3.40
CA HIS A 214 10.66 -49.52 2.42
C HIS A 214 10.12 -49.77 1.00
N LEU A 215 8.78 -49.83 0.84
CA LEU A 215 8.08 -49.96 -0.44
C LEU A 215 7.45 -48.63 -0.89
N THR A 216 7.75 -47.54 -0.22
CA THR A 216 7.15 -46.23 -0.46
C THR A 216 8.22 -45.14 -0.59
N THR A 217 7.81 -43.98 -1.06
CA THR A 217 8.59 -42.74 -0.99
C THR A 217 8.10 -41.92 0.19
N ASP A 218 8.99 -41.57 1.11
CA ASP A 218 8.61 -40.73 2.28
C ASP A 218 8.50 -39.26 1.88
N VAL A 219 7.38 -38.89 1.25
CA VAL A 219 7.12 -37.50 0.83
C VAL A 219 6.96 -36.55 2.01
N LEU A 220 6.49 -37.01 3.17
CA LEU A 220 6.35 -36.17 4.37
C LEU A 220 7.72 -35.84 4.95
N GLY A 221 8.64 -36.80 5.01
CA GLY A 221 10.02 -36.59 5.42
C GLY A 221 10.72 -35.60 4.47
N ALA A 222 10.52 -35.74 3.15
CA ALA A 222 11.04 -34.82 2.17
C ALA A 222 10.52 -33.38 2.37
N VAL A 223 9.23 -33.20 2.66
CA VAL A 223 8.65 -31.88 2.98
C VAL A 223 9.30 -31.30 4.25
N CYS A 224 9.40 -32.08 5.33
CA CYS A 224 9.99 -31.60 6.59
C CYS A 224 11.44 -31.14 6.39
N HIS A 225 12.26 -31.91 5.68
CA HIS A 225 13.66 -31.54 5.41
C HIS A 225 13.74 -30.32 4.48
N THR A 226 12.88 -30.21 3.47
CA THR A 226 12.85 -29.05 2.58
C THR A 226 12.47 -27.79 3.33
N VAL A 227 11.45 -27.82 4.17
CA VAL A 227 11.03 -26.66 4.98
C VAL A 227 12.16 -26.21 5.90
N SER A 228 12.87 -27.16 6.56
CA SER A 228 14.01 -26.85 7.43
C SER A 228 15.19 -26.23 6.65
N ALA A 229 15.44 -26.71 5.42
CA ALA A 229 16.50 -26.16 4.56
C ALA A 229 16.14 -24.74 4.09
N ILE A 230 14.88 -24.50 3.70
CA ILE A 230 14.37 -23.18 3.29
C ILE A 230 14.51 -22.15 4.41
N ASP A 231 14.19 -22.53 5.63
CA ASP A 231 14.28 -21.65 6.81
C ASP A 231 15.72 -21.18 7.07
N ALA A 232 16.72 -21.95 6.63
CA ALA A 232 18.11 -21.58 6.78
C ALA A 232 18.61 -20.59 5.68
N ILE A 233 17.90 -20.42 4.58
CA ILE A 233 18.33 -19.58 3.44
C ILE A 233 18.61 -18.14 3.87
N PRO A 234 17.66 -17.40 4.51
CA PRO A 234 17.89 -16.00 4.85
C PRO A 234 19.10 -15.78 5.74
N GLY A 235 19.27 -16.62 6.75
CA GLY A 235 20.30 -16.42 7.75
C GLY A 235 21.70 -16.96 7.40
N LYS A 236 21.82 -17.82 6.37
CA LYS A 236 23.06 -18.52 6.06
C LYS A 236 23.52 -18.40 4.61
N LEU A 237 22.62 -18.16 3.69
CA LEU A 237 22.92 -18.20 2.25
C LEU A 237 22.76 -16.85 1.56
N LEU A 238 22.05 -15.89 2.16
CA LEU A 238 22.07 -14.50 1.75
C LEU A 238 23.32 -13.81 2.33
N GLY A 239 23.97 -12.99 1.51
CA GLY A 239 25.16 -12.25 1.87
C GLY A 239 24.86 -10.89 2.53
N PRO A 240 25.88 -10.16 2.96
CA PRO A 240 25.70 -8.79 3.45
C PRO A 240 25.04 -7.90 2.42
N GLY A 241 23.96 -7.19 2.82
CA GLY A 241 23.17 -6.34 1.92
C GLY A 241 22.09 -7.07 1.10
N GLU A 242 22.01 -8.40 1.20
CA GLU A 242 20.96 -9.21 0.61
C GLU A 242 19.90 -9.50 1.69
N GLU A 243 18.96 -8.58 1.88
CA GLU A 243 17.92 -8.74 2.89
C GLU A 243 16.67 -9.40 2.32
N GLY A 244 16.26 -10.51 2.93
CA GLY A 244 15.06 -11.23 2.51
C GLY A 244 14.43 -12.05 3.62
N ILE A 245 13.13 -12.25 3.51
CA ILE A 245 12.34 -13.15 4.35
C ILE A 245 11.74 -14.25 3.46
N ILE A 246 11.79 -15.47 3.95
CA ILE A 246 11.06 -16.62 3.40
C ILE A 246 10.23 -17.18 4.55
N SER A 247 8.91 -17.27 4.37
CA SER A 247 8.03 -17.86 5.37
C SER A 247 7.20 -18.97 4.74
N VAL A 248 7.27 -20.18 5.29
CA VAL A 248 6.36 -21.27 4.93
C VAL A 248 5.05 -21.04 5.68
N CYS A 249 3.97 -20.81 4.95
CA CYS A 249 2.68 -20.42 5.53
C CYS A 249 1.71 -21.59 5.68
N TYR A 250 1.92 -22.68 4.96
CA TYR A 250 1.11 -23.88 5.07
C TYR A 250 1.89 -25.14 4.68
N ILE A 251 1.49 -26.27 5.25
CA ILE A 251 1.94 -27.61 4.91
C ILE A 251 0.70 -28.52 4.92
N ASN A 252 0.46 -29.25 3.84
CA ASN A 252 -0.62 -30.22 3.72
C ASN A 252 -0.05 -31.58 3.28
N GLY A 253 -0.36 -32.62 4.04
CA GLY A 253 0.07 -33.98 3.75
C GLY A 253 -0.81 -34.99 4.48
N GLN A 254 -2.11 -34.63 4.64
CA GLN A 254 -3.06 -35.45 5.40
C GLN A 254 -3.32 -36.80 4.70
N SER A 255 -3.26 -37.86 5.46
CA SER A 255 -3.62 -39.24 5.07
C SER A 255 -4.24 -39.96 6.24
N ALA A 256 -4.71 -41.21 6.04
CA ALA A 256 -5.12 -42.05 7.15
C ALA A 256 -3.90 -42.41 8.03
N PHE A 257 -4.11 -42.64 9.33
CA PHE A 257 -3.02 -42.82 10.31
C PHE A 257 -2.05 -43.97 9.97
N ASN A 258 -2.47 -44.93 9.16
CA ASN A 258 -1.68 -46.09 8.74
C ASN A 258 -1.29 -46.05 7.25
N VAL A 259 -1.42 -44.92 6.57
CA VAL A 259 -1.11 -44.74 5.14
C VAL A 259 -0.08 -43.66 4.96
N LEU A 260 1.01 -43.95 4.25
CA LEU A 260 1.93 -42.94 3.76
C LEU A 260 1.37 -42.30 2.48
N PRO A 261 1.20 -40.98 2.42
CA PRO A 261 0.61 -40.31 1.26
C PRO A 261 1.57 -40.36 0.04
N ALA A 262 0.98 -40.38 -1.16
CA ALA A 262 1.74 -40.27 -2.40
C ALA A 262 2.10 -38.82 -2.76
N GLU A 263 1.48 -37.85 -2.12
CA GLU A 263 1.66 -36.43 -2.38
C GLU A 263 1.56 -35.63 -1.09
N ALA A 264 2.39 -34.60 -0.98
CA ALA A 264 2.29 -33.57 0.05
C ALA A 264 2.68 -32.22 -0.57
N ASN A 265 2.08 -31.14 -0.06
CA ASN A 265 2.36 -29.80 -0.57
C ASN A 265 2.56 -28.79 0.56
N PHE A 266 3.32 -27.75 0.25
CA PHE A 266 3.55 -26.62 1.13
C PHE A 266 3.79 -25.37 0.28
N GLY A 267 3.69 -24.21 0.92
CA GLY A 267 3.95 -22.96 0.25
C GLY A 267 4.01 -21.80 1.20
N GLY A 268 4.35 -20.64 0.64
CA GLY A 268 4.57 -19.47 1.46
C GLY A 268 4.91 -18.22 0.66
N LEU A 269 5.44 -17.26 1.40
CA LEU A 269 5.78 -15.95 0.86
C LEU A 269 7.29 -15.67 0.91
N ILE A 270 7.70 -14.75 0.03
CA ILE A 270 9.05 -14.19 -0.01
C ILE A 270 8.94 -12.68 0.01
N ARG A 271 9.86 -12.02 0.73
CA ARG A 271 10.04 -10.57 0.74
C ARG A 271 11.50 -10.24 0.54
N ALA A 272 11.80 -9.25 -0.29
CA ALA A 272 13.16 -8.73 -0.49
C ALA A 272 13.11 -7.28 -1.01
N PHE A 273 14.27 -6.61 -1.03
CA PHE A 273 14.38 -5.19 -1.37
C PHE A 273 15.05 -4.93 -2.74
N ASN A 274 15.39 -5.96 -3.50
CA ASN A 274 15.88 -5.85 -4.87
C ASN A 274 15.65 -7.15 -5.64
N ASP A 275 15.71 -7.08 -6.97
CA ASP A 275 15.42 -8.21 -7.85
C ASP A 275 16.51 -9.30 -7.77
N GLU A 276 17.78 -8.92 -7.58
CA GLU A 276 18.90 -9.85 -7.46
C GLU A 276 18.70 -10.78 -6.26
N THR A 277 18.23 -10.25 -5.12
CA THR A 277 17.93 -11.07 -3.93
C THR A 277 16.77 -12.03 -4.18
N PHE A 278 15.74 -11.61 -4.91
CA PHE A 278 14.63 -12.49 -5.29
C PHE A 278 15.09 -13.63 -6.20
N GLU A 279 15.88 -13.35 -7.24
CA GLU A 279 16.42 -14.34 -8.17
C GLU A 279 17.34 -15.34 -7.46
N LYS A 280 18.15 -14.83 -6.53
CA LYS A 280 19.00 -15.68 -5.69
C LYS A 280 18.16 -16.60 -4.79
N ILE A 281 17.14 -16.07 -4.12
CA ILE A 281 16.23 -16.88 -3.29
C ILE A 281 15.55 -17.97 -4.12
N GLU A 282 15.02 -17.65 -5.29
CA GLU A 282 14.41 -18.65 -6.19
C GLU A 282 15.40 -19.75 -6.57
N THR A 283 16.63 -19.36 -6.95
CA THR A 283 17.70 -20.30 -7.29
C THR A 283 18.03 -21.23 -6.13
N LEU A 284 18.13 -20.68 -4.92
CA LEU A 284 18.41 -21.45 -3.70
C LEU A 284 17.26 -22.41 -3.37
N LEU A 285 15.99 -21.95 -3.46
CA LEU A 285 14.82 -22.81 -3.26
C LEU A 285 14.82 -23.99 -4.21
N ARG A 286 15.07 -23.77 -5.50
CA ARG A 286 15.17 -24.83 -6.50
C ARG A 286 16.29 -25.81 -6.18
N ARG A 287 17.44 -25.32 -5.77
CA ARG A 287 18.61 -26.15 -5.41
C ARG A 287 18.30 -27.06 -4.23
N GLU A 288 17.73 -26.53 -3.15
CA GLU A 288 17.37 -27.32 -1.97
C GLU A 288 16.31 -28.38 -2.29
N LEU A 289 15.28 -28.00 -3.09
CA LEU A 289 14.24 -28.93 -3.57
C LEU A 289 14.84 -30.07 -4.37
N HIS A 290 15.72 -29.80 -5.34
CA HIS A 290 16.38 -30.85 -6.13
C HIS A 290 17.19 -31.79 -5.26
N GLY A 291 18.06 -31.26 -4.40
CA GLY A 291 18.94 -32.07 -3.58
C GLY A 291 18.18 -32.99 -2.60
N ILE A 292 17.11 -32.46 -1.98
CA ILE A 292 16.33 -33.22 -1.01
C ILE A 292 15.43 -34.23 -1.73
N CYS A 293 14.71 -33.83 -2.77
CA CYS A 293 13.84 -34.77 -3.52
C CYS A 293 14.63 -35.91 -4.15
N ASP A 294 15.81 -35.63 -4.70
CA ASP A 294 16.71 -36.68 -5.21
C ASP A 294 17.12 -37.67 -4.11
N ALA A 295 17.46 -37.17 -2.92
CA ALA A 295 17.83 -38.04 -1.78
C ALA A 295 16.68 -38.95 -1.31
N TYR A 296 15.42 -38.49 -1.48
CA TYR A 296 14.21 -39.26 -1.13
C TYR A 296 13.65 -40.11 -2.30
N GLY A 297 14.20 -39.97 -3.51
CA GLY A 297 13.62 -40.57 -4.70
C GLY A 297 12.24 -40.04 -5.05
N ALA A 298 11.98 -38.78 -4.72
CA ALA A 298 10.72 -38.08 -4.94
C ALA A 298 10.80 -37.16 -6.17
N ALA A 299 9.65 -36.89 -6.78
CA ALA A 299 9.50 -35.82 -7.77
C ALA A 299 8.88 -34.59 -7.13
N PHE A 300 9.04 -33.42 -7.72
CA PHE A 300 8.38 -32.20 -7.25
C PHE A 300 7.93 -31.28 -8.39
N ASP A 301 6.87 -30.52 -8.12
CA ASP A 301 6.48 -29.32 -8.88
C ASP A 301 6.76 -28.10 -8.01
N PHE A 302 7.37 -27.08 -8.60
CA PHE A 302 7.65 -25.80 -7.96
C PHE A 302 7.10 -24.66 -8.79
N ARG A 303 6.20 -23.90 -8.20
CA ARG A 303 5.66 -22.66 -8.75
C ARG A 303 6.20 -21.48 -7.95
N TYR A 304 6.63 -20.47 -8.68
CA TYR A 304 7.11 -19.22 -8.13
C TYR A 304 6.49 -18.06 -8.88
N SER A 305 6.00 -17.07 -8.17
CA SER A 305 5.45 -15.85 -8.78
C SER A 305 5.93 -14.61 -8.03
N ARG A 306 6.16 -13.55 -8.78
CA ARG A 306 6.42 -12.21 -8.25
C ARG A 306 5.09 -11.48 -8.14
N GLY A 307 4.87 -10.83 -6.99
CA GLY A 307 3.72 -9.95 -6.73
C GLY A 307 4.11 -8.48 -6.88
N TYR A 308 3.97 -7.68 -5.83
CA TYR A 308 4.31 -6.25 -5.84
C TYR A 308 5.81 -6.04 -6.00
N PRO A 309 6.26 -5.06 -6.80
CA PRO A 309 7.65 -4.65 -6.83
C PRO A 309 8.07 -3.99 -5.51
N VAL A 310 9.36 -3.81 -5.33
CA VAL A 310 9.89 -3.01 -4.22
C VAL A 310 9.37 -1.58 -4.35
N LEU A 311 8.84 -1.02 -3.28
CA LEU A 311 8.49 0.39 -3.22
C LEU A 311 9.78 1.19 -3.03
N VAL A 312 10.18 1.92 -4.08
CA VAL A 312 11.39 2.75 -4.09
C VAL A 312 10.99 4.22 -4.20
N ASN A 313 11.14 4.95 -3.13
CA ASN A 313 10.92 6.40 -3.14
C ASN A 313 12.02 7.11 -3.92
N HIS A 314 11.66 8.09 -4.74
CA HIS A 314 12.61 8.90 -5.49
C HIS A 314 13.13 10.05 -4.63
N THR A 315 14.45 10.20 -4.58
CA THR A 315 15.16 11.15 -3.71
C THR A 315 14.64 12.59 -3.81
N ASP A 316 14.40 13.09 -5.02
CA ASP A 316 13.89 14.47 -5.22
C ASP A 316 12.52 14.66 -4.59
N GLN A 317 11.63 13.65 -4.72
CA GLN A 317 10.27 13.70 -4.16
C GLN A 317 10.29 13.49 -2.65
N VAL A 318 11.20 12.68 -2.13
CA VAL A 318 11.47 12.57 -0.69
C VAL A 318 11.89 13.93 -0.12
N ASN A 319 12.79 14.64 -0.81
CA ASN A 319 13.21 15.98 -0.41
C ASN A 319 12.06 17.00 -0.48
N THR A 320 11.14 16.86 -1.45
CA THR A 320 9.92 17.69 -1.54
C THR A 320 9.02 17.46 -0.32
N VAL A 321 8.83 16.19 0.13
CA VAL A 321 8.06 15.86 1.32
C VAL A 321 8.72 16.39 2.59
N ARG A 322 10.06 16.21 2.74
CA ARG A 322 10.82 16.76 3.89
C ARG A 322 10.70 18.27 3.97
N ALA A 323 10.86 18.96 2.83
CA ALA A 323 10.70 20.40 2.75
C ALA A 323 9.28 20.89 3.09
N ALA A 324 8.26 20.10 2.72
CA ALA A 324 6.87 20.38 3.09
C ALA A 324 6.68 20.26 4.62
N ALA A 325 7.12 19.19 5.23
CA ALA A 325 7.06 19.02 6.68
C ALA A 325 7.82 20.13 7.43
N GLN A 326 9.01 20.50 6.95
CA GLN A 326 9.80 21.59 7.52
C GLN A 326 9.07 22.95 7.44
N THR A 327 8.46 23.26 6.30
CA THR A 327 7.70 24.51 6.11
C THR A 327 6.50 24.59 7.04
N LEU A 328 5.86 23.44 7.31
CA LEU A 328 4.71 23.32 8.21
C LEU A 328 5.12 23.16 9.68
N HIS A 329 6.41 23.14 9.97
CA HIS A 329 6.96 22.88 11.32
C HIS A 329 6.48 21.54 11.94
N LEU A 330 6.22 20.53 11.08
CA LEU A 330 5.85 19.20 11.53
C LEU A 330 7.09 18.35 11.83
N PRO A 331 7.04 17.49 12.86
CA PRO A 331 8.09 16.52 13.09
C PRO A 331 8.25 15.62 11.86
N CYS A 332 9.47 15.48 11.36
CA CYS A 332 9.78 14.59 10.24
C CYS A 332 10.89 13.62 10.65
N ARG A 333 10.67 12.32 10.45
CA ARG A 333 11.59 11.26 10.84
C ARG A 333 11.96 10.41 9.64
N ASP A 334 13.24 10.03 9.55
CA ASP A 334 13.67 8.98 8.65
C ASP A 334 13.23 7.62 9.19
N LEU A 335 12.57 6.84 8.34
CA LEU A 335 12.10 5.50 8.67
C LEU A 335 13.13 4.45 8.24
N LEU A 336 13.08 3.29 8.87
CA LEU A 336 13.73 2.10 8.38
C LEU A 336 12.87 1.49 7.24
N HIS A 337 13.48 0.66 6.41
CA HIS A 337 12.72 -0.16 5.47
C HIS A 337 11.90 -1.21 6.23
N THR A 338 10.82 -1.68 5.61
CA THR A 338 9.91 -2.68 6.20
C THR A 338 9.59 -3.79 5.21
N PHE A 339 9.38 -4.99 5.72
CA PHE A 339 8.97 -6.14 4.91
C PHE A 339 7.49 -6.15 4.52
N ILE A 340 6.71 -5.15 4.92
CA ILE A 340 5.35 -4.91 4.43
C ILE A 340 5.43 -4.54 2.94
N THR A 341 4.40 -4.84 2.18
CA THR A 341 4.30 -4.55 0.74
C THR A 341 3.21 -3.53 0.48
N GLU A 342 3.30 -2.83 -0.66
CA GLU A 342 2.36 -1.77 -1.05
C GLU A 342 2.33 -1.68 -2.58
N ASP A 343 1.13 -1.69 -3.17
CA ASP A 343 0.98 -1.65 -4.63
C ASP A 343 1.22 -0.25 -5.23
N PHE A 344 1.34 0.79 -4.40
CA PHE A 344 1.84 2.11 -4.81
C PHE A 344 3.22 2.02 -5.49
N SER A 345 3.99 0.98 -5.18
CA SER A 345 5.24 0.63 -5.87
C SER A 345 5.09 0.57 -7.39
N ARG A 346 3.93 0.11 -7.90
CA ARG A 346 3.62 0.06 -9.33
C ARG A 346 3.61 1.44 -9.99
N TYR A 347 3.10 2.45 -9.26
CA TYR A 347 3.12 3.83 -9.74
C TYR A 347 4.54 4.37 -9.79
N LEU A 348 5.36 4.06 -8.78
CA LEU A 348 6.74 4.54 -8.69
C LEU A 348 7.65 3.93 -9.75
N GLU A 349 7.34 2.74 -10.28
CA GLU A 349 8.02 2.19 -11.47
C GLU A 349 7.78 3.03 -12.74
N LYS A 350 6.71 3.81 -12.79
CA LYS A 350 6.26 4.51 -14.02
C LYS A 350 6.34 6.03 -13.90
N CYS A 351 6.32 6.55 -12.69
CA CYS A 351 6.24 7.99 -12.44
C CYS A 351 7.10 8.34 -11.20
N PRO A 352 7.97 9.37 -11.28
CA PRO A 352 8.68 9.83 -10.11
C PRO A 352 7.72 10.26 -8.99
N GLY A 353 7.95 9.76 -7.77
CA GLY A 353 7.04 10.01 -6.66
C GLY A 353 7.63 9.63 -5.31
N ALA A 354 6.84 9.84 -4.27
CA ALA A 354 7.16 9.42 -2.92
C ALA A 354 5.91 8.96 -2.15
N TYR A 355 6.11 7.95 -1.34
CA TYR A 355 5.14 7.41 -0.38
C TYR A 355 5.67 7.64 1.03
N PHE A 356 4.85 8.26 1.89
CA PHE A 356 5.26 8.63 3.24
C PHE A 356 4.23 8.20 4.28
N ARG A 357 4.63 8.13 5.55
CA ARG A 357 3.76 7.84 6.67
C ARG A 357 3.28 9.12 7.33
N LEU A 358 2.02 9.12 7.73
CA LEU A 358 1.42 10.15 8.57
C LEU A 358 1.07 9.55 9.93
N GLY A 359 1.67 10.05 10.98
CA GLY A 359 1.36 9.64 12.34
C GLY A 359 -0.09 9.94 12.72
N THR A 360 -0.75 8.93 13.25
CA THR A 360 -2.14 8.96 13.73
C THR A 360 -2.28 8.45 15.15
N GLY A 361 -1.17 8.02 15.77
CA GLY A 361 -1.14 7.48 17.12
C GLY A 361 -1.44 8.52 18.19
N ASN A 362 -2.39 8.22 19.07
CA ASN A 362 -2.72 9.02 20.23
C ASN A 362 -3.30 8.15 21.35
N PRO A 363 -2.52 7.83 22.40
CA PRO A 363 -2.98 7.00 23.51
C PRO A 363 -4.20 7.57 24.23
N GLU A 364 -4.33 8.90 24.33
CA GLU A 364 -5.44 9.54 25.02
C GLU A 364 -6.79 9.35 24.28
N LYS A 365 -6.72 9.14 22.96
CA LYS A 365 -7.89 8.87 22.11
C LYS A 365 -8.03 7.37 21.75
N GLY A 366 -7.23 6.49 22.35
CA GLY A 366 -7.26 5.04 22.09
C GLY A 366 -6.64 4.61 20.75
N ALA A 367 -6.02 5.52 20.00
CA ALA A 367 -5.34 5.22 18.73
C ALA A 367 -3.94 4.62 19.00
N ILE A 368 -3.90 3.36 19.46
CA ILE A 368 -2.69 2.65 19.87
C ILE A 368 -2.50 1.30 19.19
N TYR A 369 -3.54 0.77 18.59
CA TYR A 369 -3.49 -0.54 17.96
C TYR A 369 -2.82 -0.47 16.58
N PRO A 370 -2.07 -1.51 16.19
CA PRO A 370 -1.43 -1.55 14.87
C PRO A 370 -2.46 -1.73 13.76
N LEU A 371 -2.02 -1.47 12.53
CA LEU A 371 -2.76 -1.82 11.31
C LEU A 371 -3.20 -3.29 11.35
N HIS A 372 -4.34 -3.61 10.73
CA HIS A 372 -4.99 -4.92 10.65
C HIS A 372 -5.49 -5.48 12.00
N SER A 373 -5.48 -4.67 13.06
CA SER A 373 -6.12 -5.02 14.33
C SER A 373 -7.63 -4.78 14.26
N SER A 374 -8.43 -5.69 14.85
CA SER A 374 -9.89 -5.50 15.03
C SER A 374 -10.26 -4.27 15.89
N HIS A 375 -9.27 -3.74 16.62
CA HIS A 375 -9.40 -2.55 17.47
C HIS A 375 -8.74 -1.31 16.86
N PHE A 376 -8.30 -1.37 15.59
CA PHE A 376 -7.63 -0.26 14.95
C PHE A 376 -8.54 0.97 14.88
N THR A 377 -8.03 2.10 15.32
CA THR A 377 -8.63 3.43 15.14
C THR A 377 -7.53 4.47 15.07
N VAL A 378 -7.85 5.68 14.64
CA VAL A 378 -6.89 6.77 14.46
C VAL A 378 -7.33 8.02 15.23
N ASP A 379 -6.38 8.89 15.52
CA ASP A 379 -6.72 10.28 15.87
C ASP A 379 -7.13 11.03 14.59
N GLU A 380 -8.40 11.40 14.47
CA GLU A 380 -8.97 12.06 13.30
C GLU A 380 -8.38 13.46 13.04
N ASP A 381 -7.71 14.09 14.02
CA ASP A 381 -6.99 15.34 13.80
C ASP A 381 -5.85 15.18 12.78
N ALA A 382 -5.38 13.95 12.55
CA ALA A 382 -4.42 13.62 11.51
C ALA A 382 -4.87 14.03 10.10
N LEU A 383 -6.18 14.04 9.83
CA LEU A 383 -6.72 14.45 8.53
C LEU A 383 -6.35 15.90 8.17
N ALA A 384 -6.28 16.79 9.16
CA ALA A 384 -5.82 18.16 8.95
C ALA A 384 -4.35 18.19 8.49
N TYR A 385 -3.49 17.40 9.12
CA TYR A 385 -2.08 17.30 8.74
C TYR A 385 -1.89 16.66 7.35
N ALA A 386 -2.72 15.68 6.98
CA ALA A 386 -2.71 15.10 5.64
C ALA A 386 -2.99 16.15 4.57
N LEU A 387 -4.05 16.95 4.76
CA LEU A 387 -4.41 18.05 3.85
C LEU A 387 -3.30 19.09 3.75
N MET A 388 -2.73 19.52 4.89
CA MET A 388 -1.64 20.48 4.93
C MET A 388 -0.41 19.97 4.16
N MET A 389 -0.04 18.71 4.39
CA MET A 389 1.09 18.07 3.71
C MET A 389 0.88 18.01 2.19
N TYR A 390 -0.27 17.54 1.72
CA TYR A 390 -0.57 17.47 0.29
C TYR A 390 -0.55 18.85 -0.38
N TRP A 391 -1.16 19.86 0.25
CA TRP A 391 -1.11 21.24 -0.25
C TRP A 391 0.31 21.77 -0.30
N GLN A 392 1.11 21.57 0.74
CA GLN A 392 2.48 22.07 0.79
C GLN A 392 3.38 21.35 -0.21
N ILE A 393 3.20 20.04 -0.42
CA ILE A 393 3.87 19.28 -1.47
C ILE A 393 3.55 19.89 -2.84
N TYR A 394 2.26 20.11 -3.12
CA TYR A 394 1.84 20.76 -4.37
C TYR A 394 2.49 22.14 -4.57
N GLN A 395 2.51 22.97 -3.52
CA GLN A 395 3.16 24.29 -3.59
C GLN A 395 4.67 24.19 -3.85
N ASN A 396 5.35 23.22 -3.25
CA ASN A 396 6.79 23.00 -3.47
C ASN A 396 7.07 22.55 -4.91
N GLU A 397 6.25 21.67 -5.47
CA GLU A 397 6.34 21.24 -6.87
C GLU A 397 5.98 22.34 -7.87
N SER A 398 5.30 23.39 -7.40
CA SER A 398 4.84 24.53 -8.21
C SER A 398 5.81 25.72 -8.23
N LYS A 399 6.92 25.63 -7.51
CA LYS A 399 7.99 26.62 -7.56
C LYS A 399 8.80 26.49 -8.84
#